data_0af3314a2a5c25e0644db43ad4ddc85f
#
_entry.id   0af3314a2a5c25e0644db43ad4ddc85f
#
_cell.length_a   1.000
_cell.length_b   1.000
_cell.length_c   1.000
_cell.angle_alpha   90.00
_cell.angle_beta   90.00
_cell.angle_gamma   90.00
#
_symmetry.space_group_name_H-M   'P 1'
#
loop_
_entity.id
_entity.type
_entity.pdbx_description
1 polymer ?
#
loop_
_entity_poly.entity_id
_entity_poly.type
_entity_poly.pdbx_seq_one_letter_code
_entity_poly.pdbx_strand_id
1 'polypeptide(L)'
;MTRGARPRPYTDPMLELVDKGPEELSHWVPAMFAQYVEQRMGAGESRENAWAASAAQQEQLFPGGVPAEGQYVMSLVLDGEAVGALWMGRPLGGSEDSWYVFYVEVDEAHRGKGLGRQAMEAAEAWTIEHGGQRIALNVFGQNVVARGLYDSLGFQVMATTMFKDL
;
A
#
# COMPACT_ATOMS: atom_id res chain seq x y z
N MET A 1 3.34 -11.59 52.09
CA MET A 1 2.95 -10.46 51.24
C MET A 1 3.22 -10.83 49.79
N THR A 2 2.23 -11.39 49.10
CA THR A 2 2.30 -11.82 47.70
C THR A 2 2.01 -10.61 46.81
N ARG A 3 3.01 -10.15 46.05
CA ARG A 3 2.81 -9.13 45.04
C ARG A 3 2.01 -9.76 43.90
N GLY A 4 0.76 -9.33 43.75
CA GLY A 4 -0.10 -9.71 42.64
C GLY A 4 0.54 -9.28 41.30
N ALA A 5 0.66 -10.22 40.39
CA ALA A 5 1.05 -9.97 39.02
C ALA A 5 0.04 -8.99 38.41
N ARG A 6 0.53 -7.86 37.90
CA ARG A 6 -0.29 -6.96 37.07
C ARG A 6 -0.70 -7.72 35.81
N PRO A 7 -1.99 -7.68 35.40
CA PRO A 7 -2.38 -8.23 34.11
C PRO A 7 -1.56 -7.54 33.01
N ARG A 8 -1.06 -8.33 32.04
CA ARG A 8 -0.40 -7.80 30.86
C ARG A 8 -1.40 -6.86 30.15
N PRO A 9 -0.92 -5.72 29.64
CA PRO A 9 -1.80 -4.86 28.86
C PRO A 9 -2.37 -5.68 27.70
N TYR A 10 -3.66 -5.50 27.44
CA TYR A 10 -4.35 -5.98 26.24
C TYR A 10 -3.52 -5.54 25.05
N THR A 11 -2.86 -6.49 24.38
CA THR A 11 -2.19 -6.22 23.12
C THR A 11 -3.31 -6.07 22.10
N ASP A 12 -3.49 -4.87 21.56
CA ASP A 12 -4.35 -4.68 20.39
C ASP A 12 -3.99 -5.73 19.35
N PRO A 13 -4.99 -6.35 18.71
CA PRO A 13 -4.73 -7.35 17.68
C PRO A 13 -3.81 -6.73 16.62
N MET A 14 -2.63 -7.35 16.43
CA MET A 14 -1.66 -6.88 15.45
C MET A 14 -2.11 -7.34 14.06
N LEU A 15 -2.05 -6.41 13.12
CA LEU A 15 -2.32 -6.68 11.72
C LEU A 15 -1.17 -7.49 11.12
N GLU A 16 -1.49 -8.60 10.47
CA GLU A 16 -0.52 -9.48 9.82
C GLU A 16 -0.51 -9.24 8.31
N LEU A 17 0.67 -9.37 7.68
CA LEU A 17 0.85 -9.34 6.23
C LEU A 17 0.95 -10.79 5.73
N VAL A 18 0.03 -11.19 4.88
CA VAL A 18 -0.04 -12.55 4.33
C VAL A 18 -0.01 -12.48 2.80
N ASP A 19 0.94 -13.14 2.17
CA ASP A 19 1.06 -13.16 0.71
C ASP A 19 -0.23 -13.63 0.04
N LYS A 20 -0.70 -12.92 -1.00
CA LYS A 20 -1.85 -13.34 -1.79
C LYS A 20 -1.51 -14.53 -2.67
N GLY A 21 -2.36 -15.54 -2.60
CA GLY A 21 -2.26 -16.71 -3.49
C GLY A 21 -2.62 -16.39 -4.96
N PRO A 22 -2.26 -17.30 -5.90
CA PRO A 22 -2.52 -17.08 -7.33
C PRO A 22 -3.99 -16.82 -7.68
N GLU A 23 -4.92 -17.47 -6.99
CA GLU A 23 -6.36 -17.28 -7.19
C GLU A 23 -6.79 -15.87 -6.77
N GLU A 24 -6.35 -15.40 -5.60
CA GLU A 24 -6.62 -14.04 -5.12
C GLU A 24 -6.03 -12.99 -6.07
N LEU A 25 -4.79 -13.19 -6.52
CA LEU A 25 -4.12 -12.29 -7.46
C LEU A 25 -4.86 -12.18 -8.79
N SER A 26 -5.42 -13.29 -9.32
CA SER A 26 -6.15 -13.29 -10.59
C SER A 26 -7.37 -12.37 -10.57
N HIS A 27 -7.96 -12.15 -9.42
CA HIS A 27 -9.10 -11.23 -9.23
C HIS A 27 -8.63 -9.84 -8.79
N TRP A 28 -7.66 -9.78 -7.87
CA TRP A 28 -7.21 -8.52 -7.28
C TRP A 28 -6.47 -7.62 -8.28
N VAL A 29 -5.56 -8.17 -9.09
CA VAL A 29 -4.73 -7.39 -10.03
C VAL A 29 -5.58 -6.59 -11.02
N PRO A 30 -6.53 -7.19 -11.76
CA PRO A 30 -7.37 -6.42 -12.68
C PRO A 30 -8.23 -5.37 -11.98
N ALA A 31 -8.78 -5.68 -10.81
CA ALA A 31 -9.62 -4.76 -10.06
C ALA A 31 -8.82 -3.54 -9.55
N MET A 32 -7.62 -3.77 -9.03
CA MET A 32 -6.73 -2.73 -8.56
C MET A 32 -6.31 -1.79 -9.69
N PHE A 33 -5.92 -2.33 -10.86
CA PHE A 33 -5.54 -1.48 -11.99
C PHE A 33 -6.73 -0.70 -12.58
N ALA A 34 -7.93 -1.25 -12.57
CA ALA A 34 -9.14 -0.50 -12.93
C ALA A 34 -9.38 0.68 -11.98
N GLN A 35 -9.26 0.47 -10.68
CA GLN A 35 -9.36 1.54 -9.68
C GLN A 35 -8.26 2.60 -9.86
N TYR A 36 -7.04 2.19 -10.18
CA TYR A 36 -5.94 3.10 -10.46
C TYR A 36 -6.21 4.03 -11.66
N VAL A 37 -6.82 3.50 -12.74
CA VAL A 37 -7.28 4.33 -13.87
C VAL A 37 -8.27 5.41 -13.40
N GLU A 38 -9.27 5.04 -12.59
CA GLU A 38 -10.25 6.00 -12.07
C GLU A 38 -9.58 7.08 -11.20
N GLN A 39 -8.61 6.70 -10.37
CA GLN A 39 -7.85 7.66 -9.55
C GLN A 39 -7.05 8.65 -10.41
N ARG A 40 -6.40 8.19 -11.49
CA ARG A 40 -5.65 9.03 -12.43
C ARG A 40 -6.58 10.00 -13.16
N MET A 41 -7.74 9.53 -13.61
CA MET A 41 -8.76 10.37 -14.23
C MET A 41 -9.29 11.42 -13.25
N GLY A 42 -9.53 11.05 -12.01
CA GLY A 42 -9.90 11.97 -10.93
C GLY A 42 -8.83 13.02 -10.60
N ALA A 43 -7.56 12.73 -10.93
CA ALA A 43 -6.44 13.66 -10.81
C ALA A 43 -6.24 14.54 -12.07
N GLY A 44 -7.14 14.47 -13.07
CA GLY A 44 -7.14 15.32 -14.25
C GLY A 44 -6.53 14.69 -15.51
N GLU A 45 -6.13 13.40 -15.48
CA GLU A 45 -5.67 12.74 -16.70
C GLU A 45 -6.82 12.38 -17.64
N SER A 46 -6.52 12.40 -18.97
CA SER A 46 -7.46 11.85 -19.94
C SER A 46 -7.61 10.32 -19.76
N ARG A 47 -8.80 9.80 -20.07
CA ARG A 47 -9.06 8.34 -20.03
C ARG A 47 -8.03 7.56 -20.83
N GLU A 48 -7.70 8.01 -22.03
CA GLU A 48 -6.73 7.35 -22.91
C GLU A 48 -5.35 7.24 -22.27
N ASN A 49 -4.84 8.34 -21.72
CA ASN A 49 -3.53 8.38 -21.05
C ASN A 49 -3.53 7.53 -19.77
N ALA A 50 -4.59 7.63 -18.96
CA ALA A 50 -4.73 6.84 -17.74
C ALA A 50 -4.73 5.34 -18.01
N TRP A 51 -5.46 4.89 -19.06
CA TRP A 51 -5.48 3.49 -19.50
C TRP A 51 -4.12 3.04 -20.03
N ALA A 52 -3.50 3.82 -20.92
CA ALA A 52 -2.21 3.47 -21.51
C ALA A 52 -1.11 3.32 -20.44
N ALA A 53 -1.04 4.26 -19.50
CA ALA A 53 -0.09 4.22 -18.42
C ALA A 53 -0.34 3.04 -17.45
N SER A 54 -1.61 2.77 -17.13
CA SER A 54 -2.01 1.64 -16.28
C SER A 54 -1.67 0.30 -16.93
N ALA A 55 -1.96 0.13 -18.23
CA ALA A 55 -1.64 -1.09 -18.95
C ALA A 55 -0.12 -1.34 -19.04
N ALA A 56 0.66 -0.28 -19.32
CA ALA A 56 2.12 -0.39 -19.36
C ALA A 56 2.71 -0.79 -17.98
N GLN A 57 2.20 -0.22 -16.90
CA GLN A 57 2.62 -0.56 -15.55
C GLN A 57 2.21 -2.00 -15.18
N GLN A 58 1.00 -2.41 -15.54
CA GLN A 58 0.53 -3.78 -15.31
C GLN A 58 1.42 -4.80 -16.03
N GLU A 59 1.71 -4.59 -17.30
CA GLU A 59 2.57 -5.50 -18.08
C GLU A 59 3.98 -5.60 -17.48
N GLN A 60 4.51 -4.49 -16.97
CA GLN A 60 5.85 -4.44 -16.39
C GLN A 60 5.94 -5.08 -15.01
N LEU A 61 4.94 -4.84 -14.14
CA LEU A 61 4.98 -5.26 -12.73
C LEU A 61 4.21 -6.56 -12.47
N PHE A 62 3.34 -6.96 -13.41
CA PHE A 62 2.56 -8.20 -13.36
C PHE A 62 2.54 -8.90 -14.73
N PRO A 63 3.69 -9.28 -15.28
CA PRO A 63 3.73 -9.98 -16.56
C PRO A 63 2.92 -11.29 -16.47
N GLY A 64 1.93 -11.43 -17.37
CA GLY A 64 1.00 -12.56 -17.33
C GLY A 64 0.11 -12.61 -16.08
N GLY A 65 -0.07 -11.50 -15.35
CA GLY A 65 -0.89 -11.41 -14.14
C GLY A 65 -0.21 -11.89 -12.85
N VAL A 66 1.08 -12.21 -12.91
CA VAL A 66 1.90 -12.64 -11.76
C VAL A 66 2.84 -11.51 -11.35
N PRO A 67 3.02 -11.23 -10.05
CA PRO A 67 3.98 -10.23 -9.59
C PRO A 67 5.38 -10.51 -10.15
N ALA A 68 6.01 -9.50 -10.74
CA ALA A 68 7.41 -9.57 -11.16
C ALA A 68 8.34 -9.75 -9.95
N GLU A 69 9.59 -10.15 -10.20
CA GLU A 69 10.60 -10.25 -9.14
C GLU A 69 10.72 -8.95 -8.34
N GLY A 70 10.72 -9.05 -7.03
CA GLY A 70 10.77 -7.91 -6.13
C GLY A 70 9.43 -7.18 -5.94
N GLN A 71 8.32 -7.76 -6.41
CA GLN A 71 6.96 -7.27 -6.15
C GLN A 71 6.23 -8.23 -5.21
N TYR A 72 5.59 -7.69 -4.17
CA TYR A 72 4.91 -8.46 -3.12
C TYR A 72 3.51 -7.90 -2.91
N VAL A 73 2.51 -8.75 -3.10
CA VAL A 73 1.10 -8.40 -2.90
C VAL A 73 0.56 -9.21 -1.74
N MET A 74 0.14 -8.53 -0.70
CA MET A 74 -0.24 -9.13 0.58
C MET A 74 -1.65 -8.73 0.98
N SER A 75 -2.35 -9.62 1.65
CA SER A 75 -3.56 -9.31 2.41
C SER A 75 -3.18 -8.73 3.77
N LEU A 76 -3.91 -7.70 4.18
CA LEU A 76 -3.91 -7.22 5.56
C LEU A 76 -4.86 -8.13 6.35
N VAL A 77 -4.34 -8.89 7.30
CA VAL A 77 -5.13 -9.86 8.07
C VAL A 77 -5.21 -9.43 9.53
N LEU A 78 -6.42 -9.37 10.07
CA LEU A 78 -6.71 -9.07 11.47
C LEU A 78 -7.57 -10.19 12.06
N ASP A 79 -7.09 -10.84 13.10
CA ASP A 79 -7.79 -11.96 13.76
C ASP A 79 -8.22 -13.08 12.78
N GLY A 80 -7.43 -13.34 11.74
CA GLY A 80 -7.67 -14.35 10.71
C GLY A 80 -8.62 -13.92 9.59
N GLU A 81 -9.11 -12.68 9.59
CA GLU A 81 -9.93 -12.09 8.54
C GLU A 81 -9.12 -11.11 7.68
N ALA A 82 -9.26 -11.22 6.35
CA ALA A 82 -8.68 -10.23 5.44
C ALA A 82 -9.48 -8.92 5.53
N VAL A 83 -8.80 -7.83 5.87
CA VAL A 83 -9.38 -6.50 6.10
C VAL A 83 -8.84 -5.44 5.14
N GLY A 84 -8.08 -5.86 4.13
CA GLY A 84 -7.49 -4.98 3.14
C GLY A 84 -6.35 -5.61 2.36
N ALA A 85 -5.62 -4.79 1.62
CA ALA A 85 -4.48 -5.21 0.81
C ALA A 85 -3.33 -4.21 0.87
N LEU A 86 -2.12 -4.74 0.67
CA LEU A 86 -0.87 -3.99 0.56
C LEU A 86 -0.09 -4.55 -0.64
N TRP A 87 0.41 -3.67 -1.51
CA TRP A 87 1.36 -4.02 -2.54
C TRP A 87 2.63 -3.20 -2.37
N MET A 88 3.72 -3.89 -2.16
CA MET A 88 5.06 -3.33 -2.03
C MET A 88 5.99 -3.91 -3.08
N GLY A 89 7.01 -3.15 -3.46
CA GLY A 89 8.00 -3.64 -4.38
C GLY A 89 9.20 -2.72 -4.50
N ARG A 90 10.16 -3.16 -5.31
CA ARG A 90 11.28 -2.31 -5.70
C ARG A 90 10.80 -1.25 -6.67
N PRO A 91 11.11 0.03 -6.44
CA PRO A 91 10.77 1.07 -7.40
C PRO A 91 11.57 0.87 -8.68
N LEU A 92 10.94 1.11 -9.83
CA LEU A 92 11.61 1.06 -11.13
C LEU A 92 12.70 2.14 -11.18
N GLY A 93 13.96 1.70 -11.34
CA GLY A 93 15.12 2.61 -11.35
C GLY A 93 15.51 3.19 -9.99
N GLY A 94 14.97 2.64 -8.89
CA GLY A 94 15.34 3.02 -7.53
C GLY A 94 16.62 2.32 -7.03
N SER A 95 17.11 2.74 -5.85
CA SER A 95 18.23 2.09 -5.18
C SER A 95 17.79 0.75 -4.55
N GLU A 96 18.75 -0.18 -4.38
CA GLU A 96 18.47 -1.52 -3.81
C GLU A 96 17.99 -1.48 -2.35
N ASP A 97 18.23 -0.41 -1.63
CA ASP A 97 17.82 -0.20 -0.25
C ASP A 97 16.46 0.51 -0.11
N SER A 98 15.82 0.86 -1.24
CA SER A 98 14.55 1.55 -1.28
C SER A 98 13.41 0.61 -1.62
N TRP A 99 12.34 0.70 -0.85
CA TRP A 99 11.06 0.03 -1.09
C TRP A 99 9.96 1.04 -1.38
N TYR A 100 8.96 0.62 -2.14
CA TYR A 100 7.85 1.47 -2.55
C TYR A 100 6.51 0.81 -2.24
N VAL A 101 5.63 1.55 -1.60
CA VAL A 101 4.23 1.15 -1.42
C VAL A 101 3.46 1.63 -2.66
N PHE A 102 3.14 0.70 -3.54
CA PHE A 102 2.35 0.96 -4.74
C PHE A 102 0.85 1.06 -4.43
N TYR A 103 0.41 0.29 -3.44
CA TYR A 103 -0.98 0.25 -3.04
C TYR A 103 -1.11 -0.11 -1.56
N VAL A 104 -2.00 0.55 -0.86
CA VAL A 104 -2.48 0.18 0.47
C VAL A 104 -3.94 0.58 0.60
N GLU A 105 -4.78 -0.36 0.98
CA GLU A 105 -6.20 -0.10 1.22
C GLU A 105 -6.69 -0.93 2.41
N VAL A 106 -7.48 -0.28 3.25
CA VAL A 106 -8.30 -0.94 4.27
C VAL A 106 -9.73 -0.98 3.75
N ASP A 107 -10.35 -2.14 3.79
CA ASP A 107 -11.72 -2.37 3.35
C ASP A 107 -12.69 -1.42 4.07
N GLU A 108 -13.70 -0.93 3.37
CA GLU A 108 -14.61 0.11 3.85
C GLU A 108 -15.21 -0.22 5.23
N ALA A 109 -15.64 -1.47 5.44
CA ALA A 109 -16.20 -1.95 6.70
C ALA A 109 -15.23 -1.88 7.90
N HIS A 110 -13.94 -1.76 7.63
CA HIS A 110 -12.87 -1.76 8.62
C HIS A 110 -12.19 -0.40 8.79
N ARG A 111 -12.57 0.62 8.03
CA ARG A 111 -12.02 1.98 8.12
C ARG A 111 -12.36 2.67 9.44
N GLY A 112 -11.60 3.71 9.77
CA GLY A 112 -11.82 4.50 10.99
C GLY A 112 -11.38 3.84 12.31
N LYS A 113 -10.74 2.66 12.24
CA LYS A 113 -10.29 1.87 13.40
C LYS A 113 -8.76 1.88 13.60
N GLY A 114 -8.05 2.79 12.92
CA GLY A 114 -6.59 2.88 13.01
C GLY A 114 -5.82 1.84 12.16
N LEU A 115 -6.51 0.98 11.39
CA LEU A 115 -5.87 -0.09 10.61
C LEU A 115 -4.96 0.43 9.50
N GLY A 116 -5.23 1.60 8.93
CA GLY A 116 -4.33 2.23 7.96
C GLY A 116 -2.96 2.56 8.55
N ARG A 117 -2.93 2.99 9.81
CA ARG A 117 -1.66 3.21 10.56
C ARG A 117 -0.94 1.89 10.80
N GLN A 118 -1.64 0.87 11.30
CA GLN A 118 -1.07 -0.45 11.53
C GLN A 118 -0.52 -1.08 10.23
N ALA A 119 -1.23 -0.90 9.10
CA ALA A 119 -0.77 -1.37 7.79
C ALA A 119 0.56 -0.72 7.38
N MET A 120 0.70 0.59 7.59
CA MET A 120 1.94 1.30 7.27
C MET A 120 3.08 0.95 8.23
N GLU A 121 2.80 0.80 9.52
CA GLU A 121 3.77 0.34 10.52
C GLU A 121 4.25 -1.10 10.22
N ALA A 122 3.35 -1.98 9.77
CA ALA A 122 3.71 -3.32 9.31
C ALA A 122 4.55 -3.28 8.02
N ALA A 123 4.23 -2.37 7.08
CA ALA A 123 5.01 -2.15 5.87
C ALA A 123 6.44 -1.64 6.17
N GLU A 124 6.59 -0.76 7.16
CA GLU A 124 7.90 -0.28 7.63
C GLU A 124 8.72 -1.42 8.25
N ALA A 125 8.11 -2.22 9.13
CA ALA A 125 8.76 -3.37 9.74
C ALA A 125 9.20 -4.39 8.68
N TRP A 126 8.32 -4.72 7.74
CA TRP A 126 8.61 -5.60 6.61
C TRP A 126 9.75 -5.06 5.74
N THR A 127 9.77 -3.75 5.48
CA THR A 127 10.86 -3.08 4.73
C THR A 127 12.21 -3.29 5.42
N ILE A 128 12.28 -3.10 6.73
CA ILE A 128 13.51 -3.29 7.52
C ILE A 128 13.97 -4.74 7.49
N GLU A 129 13.05 -5.70 7.66
CA GLU A 129 13.35 -7.14 7.61
C GLU A 129 13.93 -7.57 6.25
N HIS A 130 13.51 -6.87 5.16
CA HIS A 130 14.00 -7.13 3.79
C HIS A 130 15.18 -6.21 3.39
N GLY A 131 15.90 -5.68 4.38
CA GLY A 131 17.13 -4.91 4.17
C GLY A 131 16.93 -3.50 3.63
N GLY A 132 15.68 -3.00 3.63
CA GLY A 132 15.37 -1.65 3.21
C GLY A 132 15.76 -0.61 4.25
N GLN A 133 16.21 0.55 3.78
CA GLN A 133 16.53 1.72 4.60
C GLN A 133 15.59 2.90 4.29
N ARG A 134 14.76 2.74 3.26
CA ARG A 134 13.81 3.75 2.81
C ARG A 134 12.51 3.09 2.35
N ILE A 135 11.40 3.68 2.75
CA ILE A 135 10.08 3.39 2.23
C ILE A 135 9.52 4.66 1.59
N ALA A 136 8.96 4.54 0.40
CA ALA A 136 8.37 5.65 -0.34
C ALA A 136 6.98 5.27 -0.84
N LEU A 137 6.19 6.26 -1.19
CA LEU A 137 4.88 6.09 -1.80
C LEU A 137 4.53 7.32 -2.64
N ASN A 138 3.49 7.18 -3.46
CA ASN A 138 2.82 8.31 -4.10
C ASN A 138 1.40 8.44 -3.54
N VAL A 139 0.96 9.67 -3.32
CA VAL A 139 -0.40 9.95 -2.88
C VAL A 139 -0.98 11.08 -3.72
N PHE A 140 -2.18 10.88 -4.26
CA PHE A 140 -2.87 11.92 -5.01
C PHE A 140 -3.23 13.11 -4.11
N GLY A 141 -3.08 14.32 -4.65
CA GLY A 141 -3.26 15.57 -3.89
C GLY A 141 -4.62 15.71 -3.21
N GLN A 142 -5.68 15.15 -3.82
CA GLN A 142 -7.04 15.14 -3.27
C GLN A 142 -7.23 14.15 -2.10
N ASN A 143 -6.33 13.20 -1.90
CA ASN A 143 -6.44 12.22 -0.82
C ASN A 143 -5.89 12.79 0.51
N VAL A 144 -6.62 13.76 1.05
CA VAL A 144 -6.22 14.47 2.28
C VAL A 144 -6.16 13.56 3.50
N VAL A 145 -6.97 12.51 3.55
CA VAL A 145 -6.99 11.53 4.66
C VAL A 145 -5.69 10.73 4.69
N ALA A 146 -5.30 10.16 3.56
CA ALA A 146 -4.04 9.41 3.45
C ALA A 146 -2.83 10.32 3.69
N ARG A 147 -2.82 11.54 3.15
CA ARG A 147 -1.75 12.51 3.40
C ARG A 147 -1.59 12.81 4.89
N GLY A 148 -2.69 13.09 5.60
CA GLY A 148 -2.64 13.31 7.04
C GLY A 148 -2.11 12.10 7.84
N LEU A 149 -2.42 10.87 7.40
CA LEU A 149 -1.85 9.66 7.96
C LEU A 149 -0.33 9.61 7.74
N TYR A 150 0.13 9.78 6.51
CA TYR A 150 1.56 9.71 6.16
C TYR A 150 2.37 10.81 6.85
N ASP A 151 1.86 12.05 6.91
CA ASP A 151 2.49 13.14 7.66
C ASP A 151 2.66 12.76 9.14
N SER A 152 1.64 12.15 9.76
CA SER A 152 1.66 11.72 11.16
C SER A 152 2.61 10.53 11.43
N LEU A 153 3.00 9.78 10.37
CA LEU A 153 4.00 8.71 10.41
C LEU A 153 5.42 9.20 10.07
N GLY A 154 5.58 10.50 9.77
CA GLY A 154 6.88 11.10 9.48
C GLY A 154 7.31 11.03 8.00
N PHE A 155 6.42 10.68 7.09
CA PHE A 155 6.70 10.78 5.66
C PHE A 155 6.89 12.24 5.25
N GLN A 156 7.85 12.47 4.36
CA GLN A 156 8.18 13.80 3.86
C GLN A 156 7.96 13.88 2.35
N VAL A 157 7.47 15.02 1.88
CA VAL A 157 7.28 15.25 0.45
C VAL A 157 8.63 15.39 -0.24
N MET A 158 8.89 14.51 -1.23
CA MET A 158 10.09 14.58 -2.06
C MET A 158 9.92 15.43 -3.32
N ALA A 159 8.71 15.36 -3.93
CA ALA A 159 8.37 16.08 -5.15
C ALA A 159 6.87 16.35 -5.20
N THR A 160 6.48 17.37 -5.93
CA THR A 160 5.07 17.68 -6.19
C THR A 160 4.86 17.93 -7.68
N THR A 161 3.89 17.24 -8.28
CA THR A 161 3.45 17.51 -9.64
C THR A 161 2.21 18.40 -9.59
N MET A 162 2.24 19.47 -10.37
CA MET A 162 1.14 20.44 -10.47
C MET A 162 0.74 20.60 -11.94
N PHE A 163 -0.53 20.84 -12.21
CA PHE A 163 -1.03 21.14 -13.55
C PHE A 163 -1.94 22.38 -13.51
N LYS A 164 -2.16 22.96 -14.67
CA LYS A 164 -3.11 24.03 -14.91
C LYS A 164 -3.71 23.85 -16.29
N ASP A 165 -5.05 23.81 -16.35
CA ASP A 165 -5.79 23.90 -17.62
C ASP A 165 -5.72 25.33 -18.18
N LEU A 166 -5.57 25.46 -19.50
CA LEU A 166 -5.40 26.73 -20.20
C LEU A 166 -6.58 27.05 -21.12
#